data_a4dc1ed5fd01cc0990f483c40e97a59d
#
_entry.id   a4dc1ed5fd01cc0990f483c40e97a59d
#
_cell.length_a   1.000
_cell.length_b   1.000
_cell.length_c   1.000
_cell.angle_alpha   90.00
_cell.angle_beta   90.00
_cell.angle_gamma   90.00
#
_symmetry.space_group_name_H-M   'P 1'
#
loop_
_entity.id
_entity.type
_entity.pdbx_description
1 polymer ?
#
loop_
_entity_poly.entity_id
_entity_poly.type
_entity_poly.pdbx_seq_one_letter_code
_entity_poly.pdbx_strand_id
1 'polypeptide(L)'
;MTNQSTIDKLIEMRLTAMADAFRIQMDDPTMKEVPFEDRFGMLVDIEYSNRKNNRLKRLIRQAEFEQPDASIAAIDYQSGRKLNKALISRLATCEYITEYRNIFITGATGSGKTYLVKTLARLLDVPLAI
;
A
#
# COMPACT_ATOMS: atom_id res chain seq x y z
N MET A 1 -15.01 11.93 31.84
CA MET A 1 -14.28 11.32 30.68
C MET A 1 -12.93 12.00 30.58
N THR A 2 -11.85 11.27 30.68
CA THR A 2 -10.50 11.81 30.56
C THR A 2 -9.92 11.44 29.20
N ASN A 3 -8.93 12.24 28.73
CA ASN A 3 -8.23 11.93 27.49
C ASN A 3 -7.54 10.57 27.55
N GLN A 4 -7.02 10.18 28.72
CA GLN A 4 -6.43 8.86 28.91
C GLN A 4 -7.46 7.74 28.72
N SER A 5 -8.65 7.90 29.27
CA SER A 5 -9.74 6.93 29.05
C SER A 5 -10.13 6.77 27.58
N THR A 6 -10.09 7.87 26.81
CA THR A 6 -10.33 7.82 25.38
C THR A 6 -9.22 7.06 24.65
N ILE A 7 -7.97 7.32 24.99
CA ILE A 7 -6.81 6.61 24.42
C ILE A 7 -6.90 5.12 24.71
N ASP A 8 -7.21 4.74 25.95
CA ASP A 8 -7.31 3.34 26.36
C ASP A 8 -8.39 2.59 25.57
N LYS A 9 -9.54 3.24 25.33
CA LYS A 9 -10.61 2.66 24.51
C LYS A 9 -10.21 2.50 23.05
N LEU A 10 -9.49 3.47 22.49
CA LEU A 10 -8.97 3.38 21.12
C LEU A 10 -8.02 2.19 21.00
N ILE A 11 -7.15 1.98 21.96
CA ILE A 11 -6.22 0.84 22.00
C ILE A 11 -6.99 -0.48 22.11
N GLU A 12 -7.99 -0.54 22.98
CA GLU A 12 -8.84 -1.73 23.13
C GLU A 12 -9.58 -2.07 21.83
N MET A 13 -10.05 -1.06 21.10
CA MET A 13 -10.66 -1.23 19.78
C MET A 13 -9.63 -1.53 18.69
N ARG A 14 -8.34 -1.66 19.02
CA ARG A 14 -7.23 -1.87 18.09
C ARG A 14 -7.03 -0.70 17.09
N LEU A 15 -7.38 0.50 17.50
CA LEU A 15 -7.14 1.74 16.77
C LEU A 15 -5.86 2.41 17.27
N THR A 16 -4.75 1.67 17.30
CA THR A 16 -3.50 2.10 17.95
C THR A 16 -2.86 3.30 17.28
N ALA A 17 -2.86 3.36 15.94
CA ALA A 17 -2.33 4.50 15.20
C ALA A 17 -3.14 5.77 15.47
N MET A 18 -4.46 5.66 15.53
CA MET A 18 -5.35 6.75 15.90
C MET A 18 -5.11 7.21 17.35
N ALA A 19 -4.91 6.27 18.28
CA ALA A 19 -4.61 6.58 19.68
C ALA A 19 -3.32 7.38 19.83
N ASP A 20 -2.26 6.99 19.13
CA ASP A 20 -0.98 7.69 19.14
C ASP A 20 -1.10 9.09 18.51
N ALA A 21 -1.81 9.20 17.40
CA ALA A 21 -2.05 10.48 16.75
C ALA A 21 -2.89 11.42 17.63
N PHE A 22 -3.89 10.89 18.33
CA PHE A 22 -4.67 11.65 19.28
C PHE A 22 -3.82 12.18 20.43
N ARG A 23 -2.94 11.37 20.99
CA ARG A 23 -1.99 11.80 22.02
C ARG A 23 -1.11 12.94 21.53
N ILE A 24 -0.55 12.83 20.32
CA ILE A 24 0.27 13.87 19.72
C ILE A 24 -0.51 15.17 19.53
N GLN A 25 -1.76 15.10 19.06
CA GLN A 25 -2.61 16.29 18.92
C GLN A 25 -2.90 16.96 20.26
N MET A 26 -3.08 16.20 21.31
CA MET A 26 -3.35 16.76 22.64
C MET A 26 -2.14 17.48 23.23
N ASP A 27 -0.93 17.04 22.89
CA ASP A 27 0.31 17.63 23.35
C ASP A 27 0.76 18.84 22.51
N ASP A 28 0.16 19.04 21.35
CA ASP A 28 0.52 20.13 20.41
C ASP A 28 -0.41 21.36 20.61
N PRO A 29 0.13 22.47 21.13
CA PRO A 29 -0.67 23.69 21.34
C PRO A 29 -1.23 24.29 20.05
N THR A 30 -0.56 24.05 18.89
CA THR A 30 -1.00 24.59 17.59
C THR A 30 -2.29 23.93 17.11
N MET A 31 -2.61 22.74 17.57
CA MET A 31 -3.83 22.03 17.20
C MET A 31 -5.11 22.70 17.71
N LYS A 32 -5.03 23.60 18.69
CA LYS A 32 -6.18 24.35 19.20
C LYS A 32 -6.78 25.27 18.14
N GLU A 33 -5.97 25.73 17.18
CA GLU A 33 -6.39 26.61 16.10
C GLU A 33 -6.98 25.86 14.91
N VAL A 34 -6.79 24.54 14.87
CA VAL A 34 -7.30 23.68 13.79
C VAL A 34 -8.75 23.29 14.11
N PRO A 35 -9.70 23.43 13.15
CA PRO A 35 -11.08 23.00 13.35
C PRO A 35 -11.18 21.53 13.74
N PHE A 36 -12.21 21.21 14.52
CA PHE A 36 -12.41 19.83 15.00
C PHE A 36 -12.53 18.82 13.84
N GLU A 37 -13.25 19.18 12.79
CA GLU A 37 -13.46 18.33 11.62
C GLU A 37 -12.13 17.93 10.97
N ASP A 38 -11.22 18.89 10.85
CA ASP A 38 -9.89 18.64 10.28
C ASP A 38 -9.04 17.76 11.19
N ARG A 39 -9.07 18.03 12.51
CA ARG A 39 -8.34 17.23 13.50
C ARG A 39 -8.84 15.79 13.53
N PHE A 40 -10.14 15.61 13.48
CA PHE A 40 -10.75 14.28 13.44
C PHE A 40 -10.41 13.55 12.13
N GLY A 41 -10.48 14.26 11.00
CA GLY A 41 -10.07 13.74 9.70
C GLY A 41 -8.63 13.24 9.68
N MET A 42 -7.69 13.99 10.29
CA MET A 42 -6.30 13.57 10.43
C MET A 42 -6.17 12.25 11.20
N LEU A 43 -6.92 12.08 12.28
CA LEU A 43 -6.91 10.83 13.07
C LEU A 43 -7.42 9.64 12.24
N VAL A 44 -8.50 9.84 11.51
CA VAL A 44 -9.08 8.80 10.66
C VAL A 44 -8.12 8.43 9.53
N ASP A 45 -7.52 9.42 8.88
CA ASP A 45 -6.58 9.20 7.76
C ASP A 45 -5.35 8.41 8.22
N ILE A 46 -4.81 8.71 9.39
CA ILE A 46 -3.65 8.00 9.94
C ILE A 46 -4.00 6.52 10.19
N GLU A 47 -5.14 6.25 10.82
CA GLU A 47 -5.57 4.87 11.08
C GLU A 47 -5.87 4.11 9.79
N TYR A 48 -6.57 4.75 8.85
CA TYR A 48 -6.88 4.18 7.55
C TYR A 48 -5.61 3.79 6.77
N SER A 49 -4.66 4.72 6.67
CA SER A 49 -3.39 4.49 5.99
C SER A 49 -2.57 3.39 6.66
N ASN A 50 -2.53 3.37 8.00
CA ASN A 50 -1.82 2.35 8.76
C ASN A 50 -2.39 0.95 8.51
N ARG A 51 -3.71 0.81 8.51
CA ARG A 51 -4.38 -0.47 8.23
C ARG A 51 -4.15 -0.93 6.80
N LYS A 52 -4.24 -0.02 5.85
CA LYS A 52 -3.98 -0.31 4.43
C LYS A 52 -2.55 -0.79 4.22
N ASN A 53 -1.57 -0.11 4.81
CA ASN A 53 -0.17 -0.49 4.72
C ASN A 53 0.11 -1.86 5.38
N ASN A 54 -0.48 -2.12 6.55
CA ASN A 54 -0.33 -3.41 7.24
C ASN A 54 -0.97 -4.55 6.45
N ARG A 55 -2.11 -4.31 5.83
CA ARG A 55 -2.74 -5.28 4.92
C ARG A 55 -1.84 -5.60 3.73
N LEU A 56 -1.27 -4.58 3.10
CA LEU A 56 -0.35 -4.75 1.98
C LEU A 56 0.88 -5.56 2.40
N LYS A 57 1.51 -5.21 3.52
CA LYS A 57 2.66 -5.97 4.06
C LYS A 57 2.31 -7.43 4.34
N ARG A 58 1.13 -7.69 4.87
CA ARG A 58 0.66 -9.06 5.13
C ARG A 58 0.46 -9.84 3.84
N LEU A 59 -0.16 -9.24 2.83
CA LEU A 59 -0.39 -9.87 1.53
C LEU A 59 0.92 -10.17 0.80
N ILE A 60 1.88 -9.25 0.83
CA ILE A 60 3.20 -9.45 0.26
C ILE A 60 3.92 -10.62 0.95
N ARG A 61 3.82 -10.69 2.28
CA ARG A 61 4.40 -11.79 3.06
C ARG A 61 3.75 -13.14 2.73
N GLN A 62 2.42 -13.17 2.64
CA GLN A 62 1.67 -14.39 2.29
C GLN A 62 1.95 -14.86 0.87
N ALA A 63 2.24 -13.96 -0.05
CA ALA A 63 2.57 -14.29 -1.43
C ALA A 63 3.97 -14.91 -1.59
N GLU A 64 4.81 -14.85 -0.55
CA GLU A 64 6.17 -15.44 -0.54
C GLU A 64 7.01 -15.05 -1.76
N PHE A 65 6.99 -13.76 -2.10
CA PHE A 65 7.75 -13.25 -3.23
C PHE A 65 9.26 -13.45 -3.03
N GLU A 66 9.94 -13.94 -4.05
CA GLU A 66 11.41 -13.98 -4.08
C GLU A 66 12.02 -12.58 -4.06
N GLN A 67 11.31 -11.62 -4.64
CA GLN A 67 11.70 -10.21 -4.72
C GLN A 67 10.58 -9.33 -4.15
N PRO A 68 10.45 -9.24 -2.81
CA PRO A 68 9.34 -8.52 -2.18
C PRO A 68 9.37 -7.00 -2.42
N ASP A 69 10.51 -6.46 -2.81
CA ASP A 69 10.72 -5.05 -3.14
C ASP A 69 10.47 -4.72 -4.62
N ALA A 70 10.03 -5.68 -5.43
CA ALA A 70 9.70 -5.44 -6.83
C ALA A 70 8.64 -4.35 -6.96
N SER A 71 8.91 -3.33 -7.79
CA SER A 71 8.02 -2.20 -7.99
C SER A 71 8.09 -1.66 -9.42
N ILE A 72 7.02 -0.99 -9.85
CA ILE A 72 6.98 -0.31 -11.16
C ILE A 72 8.11 0.73 -11.29
N ALA A 73 8.37 1.48 -10.23
CA ALA A 73 9.40 2.52 -10.22
C ALA A 73 10.82 1.97 -10.40
N ALA A 74 11.06 0.72 -10.02
CA ALA A 74 12.37 0.08 -10.10
C ALA A 74 12.61 -0.66 -11.43
N ILE A 75 11.68 -0.62 -12.37
CA ILE A 75 11.84 -1.29 -13.67
C ILE A 75 12.88 -0.55 -14.51
N ASP A 76 13.90 -1.28 -14.96
CA ASP A 76 14.90 -0.77 -15.87
C ASP A 76 14.46 -0.96 -17.33
N TYR A 77 14.16 0.15 -18.00
CA TYR A 77 13.74 0.16 -19.41
C TYR A 77 14.93 0.21 -20.39
N GLN A 78 16.13 0.46 -19.89
CA GLN A 78 17.33 0.65 -20.73
C GLN A 78 18.19 -0.62 -20.87
N SER A 79 17.80 -1.70 -20.25
CA SER A 79 18.59 -2.93 -20.17
C SER A 79 18.61 -3.79 -21.45
N GLY A 80 18.16 -3.27 -22.60
CA GLY A 80 18.10 -4.02 -23.86
C GLY A 80 16.97 -5.04 -23.98
N ARG A 81 16.10 -5.13 -23.00
CA ARG A 81 14.96 -6.08 -22.96
C ARG A 81 13.79 -5.64 -23.82
N LYS A 82 13.85 -4.48 -24.44
CA LYS A 82 12.79 -3.91 -25.30
C LYS A 82 11.42 -3.84 -24.62
N LEU A 83 11.41 -3.50 -23.31
CA LEU A 83 10.17 -3.29 -22.59
C LEU A 83 9.45 -2.02 -23.09
N ASN A 84 8.16 -2.15 -23.37
CA ASN A 84 7.34 -1.01 -23.76
C ASN A 84 6.84 -0.28 -22.51
N LYS A 85 7.44 0.87 -22.21
CA LYS A 85 7.08 1.68 -21.02
C LYS A 85 5.61 2.11 -21.04
N ALA A 86 5.06 2.45 -22.21
CA ALA A 86 3.66 2.85 -22.34
C ALA A 86 2.72 1.70 -21.99
N LEU A 87 3.03 0.48 -22.43
CA LEU A 87 2.26 -0.72 -22.08
C LEU A 87 2.33 -1.01 -20.59
N ILE A 88 3.51 -0.95 -20.00
CA ILE A 88 3.68 -1.17 -18.55
C ILE A 88 2.88 -0.13 -17.75
N SER A 89 2.91 1.13 -18.16
CA SER A 89 2.13 2.19 -17.52
C SER A 89 0.62 1.94 -17.60
N ARG A 90 0.13 1.43 -18.73
CA ARG A 90 -1.28 1.02 -18.87
C ARG A 90 -1.64 -0.16 -17.97
N LEU A 91 -0.79 -1.16 -17.89
CA LEU A 91 -1.00 -2.31 -17.00
C LEU A 91 -0.99 -1.88 -15.53
N ALA A 92 -0.22 -0.87 -15.17
CA ALA A 92 -0.16 -0.32 -13.81
C ALA A 92 -1.48 0.30 -13.35
N THR A 93 -2.37 0.71 -14.27
CA THR A 93 -3.71 1.22 -13.93
C THR A 93 -4.68 0.11 -13.51
N CYS A 94 -4.35 -1.15 -13.76
CA CYS A 94 -5.18 -2.33 -13.48
C CYS A 94 -6.52 -2.35 -14.23
N GLU A 95 -6.71 -1.55 -15.27
CA GLU A 95 -7.95 -1.52 -16.09
C GLU A 95 -8.24 -2.85 -16.78
N TYR A 96 -7.19 -3.63 -17.11
CA TYR A 96 -7.38 -4.94 -17.74
C TYR A 96 -8.23 -5.91 -16.90
N ILE A 97 -8.32 -5.70 -15.59
CA ILE A 97 -9.15 -6.51 -14.69
C ILE A 97 -10.63 -6.21 -14.91
N THR A 98 -11.00 -4.94 -14.96
CA THR A 98 -12.38 -4.52 -15.23
C THR A 98 -12.83 -4.87 -16.64
N GLU A 99 -11.89 -4.94 -17.58
CA GLU A 99 -12.13 -5.36 -18.95
C GLU A 99 -12.06 -6.88 -19.17
N TYR A 100 -11.83 -7.66 -18.10
CA TYR A 100 -11.71 -9.14 -18.14
C TYR A 100 -10.65 -9.64 -19.14
N ARG A 101 -9.53 -8.93 -19.26
CA ARG A 101 -8.42 -9.30 -20.14
C ARG A 101 -7.35 -10.09 -19.39
N ASN A 102 -6.76 -11.05 -20.09
CA ASN A 102 -5.62 -11.82 -19.59
C ASN A 102 -4.31 -11.19 -20.01
N ILE A 103 -3.27 -11.40 -19.19
CA ILE A 103 -1.90 -11.00 -19.51
C ILE A 103 -1.05 -12.28 -19.67
N PHE A 104 -0.33 -12.35 -20.80
CA PHE A 104 0.66 -13.41 -21.04
C PHE A 104 2.04 -12.78 -21.06
N ILE A 105 2.94 -13.27 -20.21
CA ILE A 105 4.33 -12.81 -20.14
C ILE A 105 5.23 -13.93 -20.61
N THR A 106 5.91 -13.69 -21.72
CA THR A 106 6.80 -14.67 -22.35
C THR A 106 8.22 -14.10 -22.47
N GLY A 107 9.18 -14.97 -22.52
CA GLY A 107 10.58 -14.57 -22.68
C GLY A 107 11.55 -15.67 -22.22
N ALA A 108 12.83 -15.46 -22.46
CA ALA A 108 13.88 -16.37 -22.04
C ALA A 108 14.02 -16.41 -20.50
N THR A 109 14.55 -17.49 -19.97
CA THR A 109 14.91 -17.61 -18.55
C THR A 109 15.89 -16.49 -18.17
N GLY A 110 15.65 -15.85 -17.03
CA GLY A 110 16.48 -14.73 -16.57
C GLY A 110 16.19 -13.38 -17.21
N SER A 111 15.12 -13.27 -18.04
CA SER A 111 14.74 -12.01 -18.69
C SER A 111 13.95 -11.04 -17.80
N GLY A 112 13.58 -11.43 -16.58
CA GLY A 112 12.83 -10.61 -15.64
C GLY A 112 11.31 -10.84 -15.65
N LYS A 113 10.82 -11.94 -16.21
CA LYS A 113 9.38 -12.27 -16.23
C LYS A 113 8.79 -12.35 -14.84
N THR A 114 9.44 -13.05 -13.93
CA THR A 114 9.00 -13.22 -12.54
C THR A 114 8.92 -11.88 -11.83
N TYR A 115 9.88 -11.00 -12.05
CA TYR A 115 9.87 -9.64 -11.49
C TYR A 115 8.64 -8.86 -11.94
N LEU A 116 8.30 -8.87 -13.23
CA LEU A 116 7.12 -8.19 -13.78
C LEU A 116 5.82 -8.76 -13.20
N VAL A 117 5.70 -10.08 -13.11
CA VAL A 117 4.51 -10.73 -12.53
C VAL A 117 4.31 -10.28 -11.09
N LYS A 118 5.36 -10.29 -10.28
CA LYS A 118 5.30 -9.88 -8.87
C LYS A 118 5.02 -8.39 -8.72
N THR A 119 5.58 -7.56 -9.58
CA THR A 119 5.29 -6.12 -9.62
C THR A 119 3.81 -5.86 -9.88
N LEU A 120 3.23 -6.51 -10.88
CA LEU A 120 1.81 -6.36 -11.21
C LEU A 120 0.90 -6.91 -10.11
N ALA A 121 1.23 -8.07 -9.52
CA ALA A 121 0.47 -8.64 -8.41
C ALA A 121 0.45 -7.72 -7.18
N ARG A 122 1.56 -7.07 -6.90
CA ARG A 122 1.67 -6.13 -5.79
C ARG A 122 0.72 -4.93 -5.95
N LEU A 123 0.49 -4.47 -7.19
CA LEU A 123 -0.47 -3.41 -7.49
C LEU A 123 -1.92 -3.82 -7.19
N LEU A 124 -2.21 -5.11 -7.24
CA LEU A 124 -3.56 -5.65 -7.04
C LEU A 124 -3.88 -5.90 -5.57
N ASP A 125 -2.92 -5.77 -4.66
CA ASP A 125 -3.10 -6.14 -3.25
C ASP A 125 -3.61 -7.59 -3.09
N VAL A 126 -3.22 -8.49 -3.99
CA VAL A 126 -3.70 -9.87 -4.02
C VAL A 126 -2.55 -10.83 -3.79
N PRO A 127 -2.68 -11.84 -2.92
CA PRO A 127 -1.70 -12.91 -2.82
C PRO A 127 -1.68 -13.72 -4.12
N LEU A 128 -0.48 -13.93 -4.67
CA LEU A 128 -0.31 -14.83 -5.80
C LEU A 128 -0.26 -16.28 -5.30
N ALA A 129 -1.12 -17.10 -5.87
CA ALA A 129 -0.93 -18.54 -5.84
C ALA A 129 0.10 -18.90 -6.92
N ILE A 130 1.30 -19.26 -6.50
CA ILE A 130 2.35 -19.76 -7.38
C ILE A 130 2.31 -21.29 -7.41
#